data_31c5c5d5d457742974898266cbcafe66
#
_entry.id   31c5c5d5d457742974898266cbcafe66
#
_cell.length_a   1.000
_cell.length_b   1.000
_cell.length_c   1.000
_cell.angle_alpha   90.00
_cell.angle_beta   90.00
_cell.angle_gamma   90.00
#
_symmetry.space_group_name_H-M   'P 1'
#
loop_
_entity.id
_entity.type
_entity.pdbx_description
1 polymer ?
#
loop_
_entity_poly.entity_id
_entity_poly.type
_entity_poly.pdbx_seq_one_letter_code
_entity_poly.pdbx_strand_id
1 'polypeptide(L)'
;TLENPPKYGTDFAQFSYANPAAPKGGSAKIAAIGSFDSLNPFILKGNPATGLGNTLEPLMARSLDESSVQYPLLAKKLRHPEDFSWVEFYIDERAQFANGAKVTPDHVRQSFFLLRDEGVPFYRYYYKNVAEVAVTGAQTIRFEFDEANNRELPFIMSQLPVFYTDQFAGGNFAESSLEPIIATGPYEVTKVEAGRSVTMTRRNNYWGDVVPSMRGLNHIGT
;
A
#
# COMPACT_ATOMS: atom_id res chain seq x y z
N THR A 1 -5.72 11.32 11.87
CA THR A 1 -4.70 11.43 12.93
C THR A 1 -5.17 10.74 14.21
N LEU A 2 -4.27 10.14 14.97
CA LEU A 2 -4.62 9.51 16.25
C LEU A 2 -4.52 10.49 17.44
N GLU A 3 -3.52 11.33 17.47
CA GLU A 3 -3.18 12.14 18.64
C GLU A 3 -3.17 13.64 18.34
N ASN A 4 -2.29 14.07 17.47
CA ASN A 4 -2.05 15.47 17.18
C ASN A 4 -2.69 15.91 15.85
N PRO A 5 -3.06 17.17 15.67
CA PRO A 5 -3.47 17.68 14.39
C PRO A 5 -2.33 17.52 13.37
N PRO A 6 -2.65 17.30 12.07
CA PRO A 6 -1.63 17.09 11.06
C PRO A 6 -0.78 18.35 10.87
N LYS A 7 0.54 18.15 10.72
CA LYS A 7 1.51 19.22 10.42
C LYS A 7 1.23 19.86 9.07
N TYR A 8 0.86 19.05 8.09
CA TYR A 8 0.57 19.51 6.73
C TYR A 8 -0.93 19.69 6.56
N GLY A 9 -1.35 20.86 6.11
CA GLY A 9 -2.75 21.17 5.81
C GLY A 9 -3.26 20.46 4.57
N THR A 10 -4.54 20.64 4.27
CA THR A 10 -5.21 20.00 3.12
C THR A 10 -4.60 20.37 1.76
N ASP A 11 -3.99 21.55 1.67
CA ASP A 11 -3.45 22.11 0.42
C ASP A 11 -1.92 22.01 0.34
N PHE A 12 -1.29 21.12 1.12
CA PHE A 12 0.15 20.97 1.06
C PHE A 12 0.60 20.45 -0.31
N ALA A 13 1.72 20.96 -0.79
CA ALA A 13 2.26 20.61 -2.12
C ALA A 13 3.18 19.38 -2.07
N GLN A 14 3.88 19.19 -0.95
CA GLN A 14 4.80 18.08 -0.68
C GLN A 14 5.20 18.11 0.80
N PHE A 15 5.79 17.02 1.27
CA PHE A 15 6.42 17.00 2.59
C PHE A 15 7.64 17.92 2.66
N SER A 16 7.93 18.50 3.81
CA SER A 16 9.06 19.43 4.00
C SER A 16 10.43 18.79 3.79
N TYR A 17 10.52 17.47 3.97
CA TYR A 17 11.74 16.67 3.74
C TYR A 17 11.87 16.17 2.30
N ALA A 18 10.87 16.39 1.44
CA ALA A 18 10.88 15.98 0.04
C ALA A 18 11.39 17.11 -0.87
N ASN A 19 12.16 16.76 -1.89
CA ASN A 19 12.65 17.71 -2.88
C ASN A 19 12.19 17.35 -4.30
N PRO A 20 11.13 17.98 -4.83
CA PRO A 20 10.64 17.71 -6.19
C PRO A 20 11.64 18.04 -7.30
N ALA A 21 12.61 18.92 -7.03
CA ALA A 21 13.66 19.32 -7.97
C ALA A 21 14.89 18.39 -7.93
N ALA A 22 14.93 17.42 -7.02
CA ALA A 22 16.04 16.50 -6.95
C ALA A 22 16.16 15.68 -8.24
N PRO A 23 17.38 15.48 -8.78
CA PRO A 23 17.60 14.62 -9.93
C PRO A 23 17.08 13.21 -9.67
N LYS A 24 16.32 12.68 -10.62
CA LYS A 24 15.85 11.29 -10.60
C LYS A 24 16.78 10.44 -11.46
N GLY A 25 17.22 9.30 -10.94
CA GLY A 25 18.08 8.37 -11.68
C GLY A 25 19.18 7.78 -10.82
N GLY A 26 20.14 7.12 -11.49
CA GLY A 26 21.22 6.40 -10.82
C GLY A 26 20.84 4.95 -10.51
N SER A 27 21.75 4.26 -9.81
CA SER A 27 21.54 2.89 -9.33
C SER A 27 22.13 2.71 -7.94
N ALA A 28 21.43 1.94 -7.10
CA ALA A 28 21.92 1.54 -5.78
C ALA A 28 21.95 0.01 -5.69
N LYS A 29 23.03 -0.54 -5.13
CA LYS A 29 23.12 -1.95 -4.76
C LYS A 29 23.01 -2.06 -3.25
N ILE A 30 21.96 -2.74 -2.79
CA ILE A 30 21.70 -2.96 -1.38
C ILE A 30 21.92 -4.44 -1.09
N ALA A 31 22.74 -4.73 -0.09
CA ALA A 31 22.98 -6.11 0.34
C ALA A 31 21.90 -6.52 1.35
N ALA A 32 21.42 -7.76 1.22
CA ALA A 32 20.59 -8.43 2.20
C ALA A 32 21.20 -9.77 2.56
N ILE A 33 21.07 -10.17 3.83
CA ILE A 33 21.57 -11.47 4.30
C ILE A 33 20.48 -12.51 4.07
N GLY A 34 20.88 -13.67 3.53
CA GLY A 34 19.99 -14.79 3.28
C GLY A 34 19.75 -15.03 1.79
N SER A 35 18.71 -15.78 1.50
CA SER A 35 18.27 -16.13 0.16
C SER A 35 16.75 -15.97 0.08
N PHE A 36 16.18 -15.95 -1.12
CA PHE A 36 14.75 -15.85 -1.33
C PHE A 36 14.28 -16.83 -2.41
N ASP A 37 13.05 -17.27 -2.30
CA ASP A 37 12.35 -18.12 -3.26
C ASP A 37 10.89 -17.64 -3.51
N SER A 38 10.57 -16.45 -3.02
CA SER A 38 9.25 -15.82 -3.20
C SER A 38 9.38 -14.32 -3.47
N LEU A 39 8.48 -13.79 -4.29
CA LEU A 39 8.24 -12.36 -4.45
C LEU A 39 6.89 -11.93 -3.85
N ASN A 40 6.26 -12.80 -3.07
CA ASN A 40 5.07 -12.47 -2.28
C ASN A 40 5.44 -12.28 -0.81
N PRO A 41 5.46 -11.03 -0.28
CA PRO A 41 5.82 -10.76 1.11
C PRO A 41 4.68 -11.04 2.10
N PHE A 42 3.53 -11.43 1.63
CA PHE A 42 2.31 -11.54 2.43
C PHE A 42 1.97 -12.94 2.91
N ILE A 43 2.69 -13.96 2.48
CA ILE A 43 2.38 -15.36 2.73
C ILE A 43 3.40 -16.05 3.63
N LEU A 44 3.01 -17.21 4.21
CA LEU A 44 3.90 -18.02 5.05
C LEU A 44 4.86 -18.92 4.24
N LYS A 45 4.48 -19.31 3.03
CA LYS A 45 5.30 -20.18 2.19
C LYS A 45 6.46 -19.42 1.55
N GLY A 46 7.65 -19.98 1.65
CA GLY A 46 8.86 -19.43 1.07
C GLY A 46 9.47 -18.29 1.88
N ASN A 47 10.59 -17.79 1.36
CA ASN A 47 11.31 -16.65 1.92
C ASN A 47 11.19 -15.48 0.95
N PRO A 48 10.50 -14.40 1.32
CA PRO A 48 10.30 -13.28 0.40
C PRO A 48 11.61 -12.50 0.20
N ALA A 49 11.80 -12.00 -1.02
CA ALA A 49 12.90 -11.10 -1.32
C ALA A 49 12.80 -9.80 -0.51
N THR A 50 13.94 -9.26 -0.09
CA THR A 50 14.01 -7.99 0.61
C THR A 50 13.74 -6.81 -0.34
N GLY A 51 13.09 -5.75 0.15
CA GLY A 51 12.88 -4.50 -0.58
C GLY A 51 11.58 -4.43 -1.39
N LEU A 52 10.76 -5.49 -1.41
CA LEU A 52 9.49 -5.52 -2.16
C LEU A 52 8.50 -4.41 -1.73
N GLY A 53 8.64 -3.84 -0.54
CA GLY A 53 7.82 -2.72 -0.08
C GLY A 53 7.86 -1.49 -1.01
N ASN A 54 8.91 -1.33 -1.81
CA ASN A 54 9.01 -0.22 -2.78
C ASN A 54 8.08 -0.39 -4.00
N THR A 55 7.51 -1.57 -4.19
CA THR A 55 6.55 -1.85 -5.28
C THR A 55 5.10 -1.69 -4.81
N LEU A 56 4.87 -1.61 -3.50
CA LEU A 56 3.56 -1.65 -2.85
C LEU A 56 3.18 -0.28 -2.28
N GLU A 57 1.91 0.03 -2.27
CA GLU A 57 1.37 1.22 -1.60
C GLU A 57 0.13 0.87 -0.78
N PRO A 58 -0.03 1.50 0.40
CA PRO A 58 -1.25 1.41 1.19
C PRO A 58 -2.30 2.43 0.74
N LEU A 59 -3.49 2.38 1.34
CA LEU A 59 -4.54 3.35 1.08
C LEU A 59 -4.12 4.79 1.40
N MET A 60 -3.37 4.99 2.49
CA MET A 60 -2.88 6.31 2.92
C MET A 60 -1.37 6.27 3.18
N ALA A 61 -0.66 7.35 2.86
CA ALA A 61 0.77 7.48 3.09
C ALA A 61 1.10 7.88 4.53
N ARG A 62 2.16 7.32 5.09
CA ARG A 62 2.75 7.79 6.35
C ARG A 62 3.67 8.99 6.09
N SER A 63 3.71 9.91 7.05
CA SER A 63 4.77 10.91 7.10
C SER A 63 5.98 10.39 7.87
N LEU A 64 7.19 10.79 7.49
CA LEU A 64 8.41 10.41 8.19
C LEU A 64 8.68 11.29 9.42
N ASP A 65 8.05 12.45 9.49
CA ASP A 65 8.21 13.41 10.58
C ASP A 65 7.00 13.49 11.52
N GLU A 66 6.03 12.55 11.36
CA GLU A 66 4.84 12.44 12.22
C GLU A 66 4.48 10.97 12.44
N SER A 67 4.48 10.52 13.68
CA SER A 67 4.26 9.10 14.02
C SER A 67 2.81 8.63 13.89
N SER A 68 1.83 9.52 14.13
CA SER A 68 0.41 9.17 14.29
C SER A 68 -0.48 9.84 13.24
N VAL A 69 0.09 10.21 12.09
CA VAL A 69 -0.61 10.92 11.02
C VAL A 69 -0.41 10.21 9.70
N GLN A 70 -1.47 10.18 8.90
CA GLN A 70 -1.43 9.65 7.53
C GLN A 70 -2.06 10.66 6.57
N TYR A 71 -1.57 10.64 5.34
CA TYR A 71 -1.92 11.58 4.29
C TYR A 71 -2.50 10.86 3.06
N PRO A 72 -3.27 11.57 2.23
CA PRO A 72 -3.83 10.97 1.01
C PRO A 72 -2.77 10.28 0.14
N LEU A 73 -3.11 9.08 -0.36
CA LEU A 73 -2.35 8.33 -1.36
C LEU A 73 -3.34 7.64 -2.29
N LEU A 74 -3.46 6.29 -2.28
CA LEU A 74 -4.46 5.57 -3.09
C LEU A 74 -5.89 6.04 -2.76
N ALA A 75 -6.15 6.35 -1.48
CA ALA A 75 -7.34 7.06 -1.07
C ALA A 75 -7.05 8.56 -0.97
N LYS A 76 -7.75 9.37 -1.75
CA LYS A 76 -7.63 10.84 -1.73
C LYS A 76 -8.28 11.48 -0.51
N LYS A 77 -9.21 10.80 0.14
CA LYS A 77 -9.87 11.18 1.40
C LYS A 77 -10.51 9.97 2.06
N LEU A 78 -10.83 10.13 3.33
CA LEU A 78 -11.66 9.19 4.08
C LEU A 78 -12.72 9.95 4.88
N ARG A 79 -13.74 9.25 5.32
CA ARG A 79 -14.69 9.69 6.34
C ARG A 79 -15.00 8.58 7.31
N HIS A 80 -15.36 8.96 8.53
CA HIS A 80 -15.81 8.07 9.60
C HIS A 80 -16.81 8.80 10.49
N PRO A 81 -17.67 8.12 11.25
CA PRO A 81 -18.53 8.75 12.27
C PRO A 81 -17.69 9.11 13.52
N GLU A 82 -18.30 9.85 14.44
CA GLU A 82 -17.65 10.24 15.70
C GLU A 82 -17.25 9.03 16.55
N ASP A 83 -18.03 7.98 16.51
CA ASP A 83 -17.82 6.75 17.26
C ASP A 83 -16.87 5.74 16.57
N PHE A 84 -16.33 6.07 15.40
CA PHE A 84 -15.42 5.22 14.63
C PHE A 84 -15.96 3.83 14.32
N SER A 85 -17.28 3.63 14.29
CA SER A 85 -17.91 2.34 13.99
C SER A 85 -17.69 1.86 12.54
N TRP A 86 -17.28 2.75 11.65
CA TRP A 86 -16.88 2.44 10.29
C TRP A 86 -15.89 3.48 9.75
N VAL A 87 -15.19 3.11 8.66
CA VAL A 87 -14.42 4.04 7.82
C VAL A 87 -14.73 3.81 6.35
N GLU A 88 -14.86 4.90 5.59
CA GLU A 88 -15.06 4.86 4.14
C GLU A 88 -13.94 5.62 3.43
N PHE A 89 -13.29 4.95 2.48
CA PHE A 89 -12.22 5.51 1.67
C PHE A 89 -12.72 5.86 0.27
N TYR A 90 -12.23 6.98 -0.25
CA TYR A 90 -12.49 7.46 -1.62
C TYR A 90 -11.22 7.28 -2.44
N ILE A 91 -11.21 6.28 -3.31
CA ILE A 91 -10.06 5.93 -4.15
C ILE A 91 -9.82 7.03 -5.18
N ASP A 92 -8.56 7.39 -5.39
CA ASP A 92 -8.18 8.38 -6.41
C ASP A 92 -8.34 7.76 -7.81
N GLU A 93 -9.09 8.43 -8.68
CA GLU A 93 -9.38 7.98 -10.04
C GLU A 93 -8.12 7.91 -10.92
N ARG A 94 -7.04 8.56 -10.49
CA ARG A 94 -5.74 8.54 -11.17
C ARG A 94 -4.93 7.30 -10.81
N ALA A 95 -5.20 6.67 -9.66
CA ALA A 95 -4.43 5.54 -9.17
C ALA A 95 -4.40 4.38 -10.19
N GLN A 96 -3.21 3.88 -10.47
CA GLN A 96 -2.95 2.84 -11.46
C GLN A 96 -1.90 1.85 -10.98
N PHE A 97 -2.15 0.59 -11.26
CA PHE A 97 -1.16 -0.47 -11.11
C PHE A 97 -0.05 -0.37 -12.17
N ALA A 98 1.02 -1.14 -11.98
CA ALA A 98 2.15 -1.19 -12.91
C ALA A 98 1.76 -1.65 -14.32
N ASN A 99 0.73 -2.49 -14.45
CA ASN A 99 0.18 -2.94 -15.73
C ASN A 99 -0.77 -1.92 -16.41
N GLY A 100 -0.96 -0.73 -15.81
CA GLY A 100 -1.84 0.32 -16.33
C GLY A 100 -3.32 0.19 -15.95
N ALA A 101 -3.74 -0.91 -15.32
CA ALA A 101 -5.11 -1.07 -14.84
C ALA A 101 -5.41 -0.06 -13.73
N LYS A 102 -6.65 0.44 -13.68
CA LYS A 102 -7.09 1.37 -12.64
C LYS A 102 -7.29 0.65 -11.31
N VAL A 103 -6.93 1.31 -10.22
CA VAL A 103 -7.27 0.85 -8.88
C VAL A 103 -8.76 1.07 -8.66
N THR A 104 -9.46 0.03 -8.27
CA THR A 104 -10.90 0.06 -7.98
C THR A 104 -11.19 -0.31 -6.53
N PRO A 105 -12.37 0.04 -5.98
CA PRO A 105 -12.80 -0.43 -4.67
C PRO A 105 -12.82 -1.96 -4.55
N ASP A 106 -13.10 -2.68 -5.64
CA ASP A 106 -13.06 -4.15 -5.63
C ASP A 106 -11.63 -4.69 -5.45
N HIS A 107 -10.60 -4.08 -6.03
CA HIS A 107 -9.21 -4.46 -5.76
C HIS A 107 -8.86 -4.27 -4.28
N VAL A 108 -9.33 -3.18 -3.66
CA VAL A 108 -9.12 -2.94 -2.22
C VAL A 108 -9.81 -4.01 -1.38
N ARG A 109 -11.08 -4.31 -1.70
CA ARG A 109 -11.86 -5.36 -1.02
C ARG A 109 -11.20 -6.73 -1.13
N GLN A 110 -10.77 -7.11 -2.32
CA GLN A 110 -10.13 -8.40 -2.56
C GLN A 110 -8.75 -8.47 -1.92
N SER A 111 -7.94 -7.38 -1.96
CA SER A 111 -6.66 -7.30 -1.23
C SER A 111 -6.86 -7.54 0.26
N PHE A 112 -7.89 -6.95 0.86
CA PHE A 112 -8.23 -7.18 2.26
C PHE A 112 -8.52 -8.66 2.54
N PHE A 113 -9.38 -9.31 1.73
CA PHE A 113 -9.75 -10.71 1.96
C PHE A 113 -8.57 -11.66 1.74
N LEU A 114 -7.77 -11.47 0.68
CA LEU A 114 -6.59 -12.28 0.43
C LEU A 114 -5.58 -12.18 1.60
N LEU A 115 -5.32 -10.97 2.09
CA LEU A 115 -4.44 -10.77 3.23
C LEU A 115 -4.98 -11.40 4.52
N ARG A 116 -6.27 -11.19 4.83
CA ARG A 116 -6.89 -11.70 6.05
C ARG A 116 -6.98 -13.23 6.06
N ASP A 117 -7.39 -13.81 4.93
CA ASP A 117 -7.78 -15.23 4.88
C ASP A 117 -6.60 -16.13 4.46
N GLU A 118 -5.71 -15.67 3.59
CA GLU A 118 -4.63 -16.44 3.01
C GLU A 118 -3.22 -15.90 3.35
N GLY A 119 -3.13 -14.67 3.88
CA GLY A 119 -1.89 -14.05 4.29
C GLY A 119 -1.31 -14.60 5.59
N VAL A 120 -0.14 -14.07 5.98
CA VAL A 120 0.46 -14.40 7.28
C VAL A 120 -0.51 -14.11 8.43
N PRO A 121 -0.48 -14.87 9.55
CA PRO A 121 -1.43 -14.74 10.65
C PRO A 121 -1.56 -13.34 11.24
N PHE A 122 -0.55 -12.51 11.07
CA PHE A 122 -0.58 -11.11 11.43
C PHE A 122 -1.80 -10.37 10.87
N TYR A 123 -2.12 -10.56 9.57
CA TYR A 123 -3.25 -9.87 8.95
C TYR A 123 -4.60 -10.31 9.51
N ARG A 124 -4.78 -11.59 9.77
CA ARG A 124 -6.00 -12.11 10.41
C ARG A 124 -6.22 -11.49 11.78
N TYR A 125 -5.17 -11.37 12.57
CA TYR A 125 -5.25 -10.73 13.89
C TYR A 125 -5.47 -9.23 13.77
N TYR A 126 -4.76 -8.58 12.86
CA TYR A 126 -4.77 -7.12 12.69
C TYR A 126 -6.10 -6.60 12.16
N TYR A 127 -6.80 -7.40 11.33
CA TYR A 127 -8.09 -7.07 10.74
C TYR A 127 -9.29 -7.74 11.44
N LYS A 128 -9.10 -8.33 12.60
CA LYS A 128 -10.14 -9.13 13.30
C LYS A 128 -11.42 -8.38 13.61
N ASN A 129 -11.31 -7.04 13.83
CA ASN A 129 -12.45 -6.20 14.18
C ASN A 129 -13.21 -5.65 12.95
N VAL A 130 -12.86 -6.09 11.74
CA VAL A 130 -13.63 -5.74 10.53
C VAL A 130 -14.77 -6.72 10.37
N ALA A 131 -15.99 -6.24 10.57
CA ALA A 131 -17.21 -7.04 10.48
C ALA A 131 -17.69 -7.20 9.02
N GLU A 132 -17.61 -6.10 8.24
CA GLU A 132 -18.06 -6.07 6.85
C GLU A 132 -17.17 -5.17 5.99
N VAL A 133 -17.04 -5.52 4.70
CA VAL A 133 -16.36 -4.71 3.70
C VAL A 133 -17.26 -4.54 2.49
N ALA A 134 -17.73 -3.32 2.24
CA ALA A 134 -18.70 -3.00 1.22
C ALA A 134 -18.18 -1.97 0.21
N VAL A 135 -18.37 -2.25 -1.09
CA VAL A 135 -18.22 -1.24 -2.15
C VAL A 135 -19.49 -0.39 -2.14
N THR A 136 -19.37 0.87 -1.75
CA THR A 136 -20.50 1.79 -1.56
C THR A 136 -20.70 2.75 -2.74
N GLY A 137 -19.80 2.73 -3.73
CA GLY A 137 -19.90 3.54 -4.94
C GLY A 137 -18.76 3.25 -5.91
N ALA A 138 -18.75 3.91 -7.06
CA ALA A 138 -17.77 3.67 -8.12
C ALA A 138 -16.31 3.86 -7.67
N GLN A 139 -16.06 4.69 -6.65
CA GLN A 139 -14.73 4.99 -6.12
C GLN A 139 -14.69 4.86 -4.59
N THR A 140 -15.69 4.24 -3.96
CA THR A 140 -15.80 4.22 -2.51
C THR A 140 -15.92 2.81 -1.95
N ILE A 141 -15.17 2.58 -0.88
CA ILE A 141 -15.17 1.33 -0.12
C ILE A 141 -15.29 1.65 1.37
N ARG A 142 -16.15 0.91 2.07
CA ARG A 142 -16.39 1.04 3.49
C ARG A 142 -16.00 -0.24 4.23
N PHE A 143 -15.38 -0.05 5.38
CA PHE A 143 -15.09 -1.08 6.37
C PHE A 143 -15.94 -0.80 7.61
N GLU A 144 -16.85 -1.69 7.94
CA GLU A 144 -17.64 -1.66 9.17
C GLU A 144 -16.90 -2.45 10.26
N PHE A 145 -16.95 -1.96 11.49
CA PHE A 145 -16.27 -2.58 12.61
C PHE A 145 -17.26 -3.23 13.58
N ASP A 146 -16.82 -4.26 14.28
CA ASP A 146 -17.63 -4.97 15.30
C ASP A 146 -17.58 -4.28 16.67
N GLU A 147 -16.79 -3.20 16.78
CA GLU A 147 -16.69 -2.33 17.97
C GLU A 147 -16.76 -0.86 17.58
N ALA A 148 -17.21 -0.02 18.51
CA ALA A 148 -17.23 1.44 18.37
C ALA A 148 -16.22 2.10 19.32
N ASN A 149 -15.97 3.40 19.12
CA ASN A 149 -15.07 4.22 19.91
C ASN A 149 -13.59 3.81 19.88
N ASN A 150 -13.19 2.98 18.92
CA ASN A 150 -11.80 2.64 18.67
C ASN A 150 -11.25 3.43 17.48
N ARG A 151 -10.58 4.52 17.76
CA ARG A 151 -9.98 5.43 16.76
C ARG A 151 -8.81 4.81 15.98
N GLU A 152 -8.25 3.68 16.46
CA GLU A 152 -7.15 3.00 15.78
C GLU A 152 -7.63 2.22 14.55
N LEU A 153 -8.88 1.75 14.53
CA LEU A 153 -9.40 0.92 13.44
C LEU A 153 -9.36 1.62 12.07
N PRO A 154 -9.84 2.88 11.91
CA PRO A 154 -9.65 3.63 10.67
C PRO A 154 -8.17 3.81 10.29
N PHE A 155 -7.29 3.98 11.29
CA PHE A 155 -5.86 4.14 11.07
C PHE A 155 -5.21 2.83 10.62
N ILE A 156 -5.63 1.69 11.17
CA ILE A 156 -5.22 0.34 10.75
C ILE A 156 -5.64 0.11 9.29
N MET A 157 -6.89 0.38 8.95
CA MET A 157 -7.38 0.15 7.60
C MET A 157 -6.70 1.03 6.55
N SER A 158 -6.28 2.24 6.93
CA SER A 158 -5.55 3.13 6.02
C SER A 158 -4.15 2.60 5.64
N GLN A 159 -3.60 1.62 6.38
CA GLN A 159 -2.35 0.94 6.07
C GLN A 159 -2.50 -0.30 5.17
N LEU A 160 -3.72 -0.64 4.77
CA LEU A 160 -4.00 -1.79 3.90
C LEU A 160 -3.23 -1.67 2.59
N PRO A 161 -2.28 -2.57 2.28
CA PRO A 161 -1.62 -2.60 0.99
C PRO A 161 -2.59 -3.08 -0.10
N VAL A 162 -2.56 -2.41 -1.24
CA VAL A 162 -3.44 -2.71 -2.37
C VAL A 162 -2.62 -3.20 -3.55
N PHE A 163 -3.04 -4.32 -4.14
CA PHE A 163 -2.39 -4.92 -5.29
C PHE A 163 -3.43 -5.39 -6.32
N TYR A 164 -2.96 -5.73 -7.52
CA TYR A 164 -3.80 -6.19 -8.63
C TYR A 164 -4.25 -7.63 -8.37
N THR A 165 -5.45 -7.77 -7.86
CA THR A 165 -5.97 -9.06 -7.36
C THR A 165 -6.35 -10.04 -8.46
N ASP A 166 -6.62 -9.56 -9.68
CA ASP A 166 -6.97 -10.42 -10.82
C ASP A 166 -5.85 -11.40 -11.20
N GLN A 167 -4.57 -11.06 -10.86
CA GLN A 167 -3.46 -12.02 -11.03
C GLN A 167 -3.60 -13.28 -10.17
N PHE A 168 -4.45 -13.24 -9.13
CA PHE A 168 -4.71 -14.35 -8.20
C PHE A 168 -6.08 -15.02 -8.42
N ALA A 169 -6.76 -14.74 -9.53
CA ALA A 169 -8.07 -15.31 -9.84
C ALA A 169 -8.04 -16.87 -9.89
N GLY A 170 -6.89 -17.46 -10.09
CA GLY A 170 -6.69 -18.91 -10.03
C GLY A 170 -6.53 -19.52 -8.64
N GLY A 171 -6.63 -18.72 -7.55
CA GLY A 171 -6.52 -19.18 -6.16
C GLY A 171 -5.09 -19.53 -5.74
N ASN A 172 -4.09 -18.86 -6.31
CA ASN A 172 -2.67 -19.12 -6.06
C ASN A 172 -1.97 -18.06 -5.18
N PHE A 173 -2.74 -17.22 -4.48
CA PHE A 173 -2.16 -16.15 -3.64
C PHE A 173 -1.24 -16.70 -2.53
N ALA A 174 -1.62 -17.80 -1.90
CA ALA A 174 -0.85 -18.42 -0.82
C ALA A 174 0.34 -19.29 -1.31
N GLU A 175 0.57 -19.36 -2.62
CA GLU A 175 1.68 -20.14 -3.18
C GLU A 175 2.94 -19.28 -3.34
N SER A 176 4.11 -19.90 -3.01
CA SER A 176 5.40 -19.25 -3.28
C SER A 176 5.62 -19.12 -4.77
N SER A 177 5.97 -17.93 -5.23
CA SER A 177 6.20 -17.62 -6.64
C SER A 177 7.31 -16.59 -6.80
N LEU A 178 8.05 -16.70 -7.89
CA LEU A 178 8.99 -15.68 -8.36
C LEU A 178 8.36 -14.71 -9.37
N GLU A 179 7.05 -14.80 -9.57
CA GLU A 179 6.29 -13.76 -10.29
C GLU A 179 6.03 -12.57 -9.38
N PRO A 180 6.40 -11.35 -9.80
CA PRO A 180 6.15 -10.15 -9.01
C PRO A 180 4.65 -9.87 -8.82
N ILE A 181 4.29 -9.42 -7.63
CA ILE A 181 2.96 -8.86 -7.40
C ILE A 181 2.84 -7.55 -8.17
N ILE A 182 1.82 -7.44 -9.01
CA ILE A 182 1.48 -6.20 -9.71
C ILE A 182 0.84 -5.24 -8.71
N ALA A 183 1.52 -4.14 -8.43
CA ALA A 183 1.09 -3.17 -7.43
C ALA A 183 1.21 -1.73 -7.96
N THR A 184 0.99 -0.75 -7.11
CA THR A 184 0.83 0.66 -7.49
C THR A 184 2.08 1.48 -7.29
N GLY A 185 3.07 0.95 -6.57
CA GLY A 185 4.25 1.67 -6.11
C GLY A 185 5.16 2.23 -7.20
N PRO A 186 6.11 3.08 -6.79
CA PRO A 186 7.00 3.79 -7.72
C PRO A 186 8.01 2.89 -8.44
N TYR A 187 8.20 1.66 -7.96
CA TYR A 187 9.11 0.69 -8.56
C TYR A 187 8.36 -0.56 -9.02
N GLU A 188 8.91 -1.22 -10.03
CA GLU A 188 8.52 -2.54 -10.49
C GLU A 188 9.72 -3.48 -10.54
N VAL A 189 9.49 -4.75 -10.30
CA VAL A 189 10.53 -5.79 -10.42
C VAL A 189 10.76 -6.07 -11.91
N THR A 190 11.99 -5.82 -12.38
CA THR A 190 12.35 -5.98 -13.80
C THR A 190 13.28 -7.15 -14.07
N LYS A 191 13.96 -7.67 -13.04
CA LYS A 191 14.81 -8.86 -13.16
C LYS A 191 14.85 -9.61 -11.84
N VAL A 192 14.78 -10.93 -11.93
CA VAL A 192 14.90 -11.84 -10.79
C VAL A 192 15.96 -12.88 -11.10
N GLU A 193 16.95 -13.00 -10.22
CA GLU A 193 17.88 -14.13 -10.17
C GLU A 193 17.58 -14.88 -8.86
N ALA A 194 16.87 -16.00 -8.97
CA ALA A 194 16.33 -16.74 -7.82
C ALA A 194 17.38 -16.95 -6.72
N GLY A 195 17.04 -16.61 -5.50
CA GLY A 195 17.91 -16.73 -4.33
C GLY A 195 19.12 -15.80 -4.29
N ARG A 196 19.33 -14.96 -5.29
CA ARG A 196 20.54 -14.15 -5.45
C ARG A 196 20.30 -12.66 -5.52
N SER A 197 19.45 -12.21 -6.45
CA SER A 197 19.18 -10.77 -6.62
C SER A 197 17.82 -10.48 -7.22
N VAL A 198 17.27 -9.33 -6.83
CA VAL A 198 16.09 -8.71 -7.45
C VAL A 198 16.48 -7.32 -7.92
N THR A 199 16.20 -7.00 -9.17
CA THR A 199 16.35 -5.65 -9.70
C THR A 199 14.98 -5.00 -9.77
N MET A 200 14.88 -3.84 -9.16
CA MET A 200 13.70 -2.99 -9.24
C MET A 200 14.04 -1.74 -10.03
N THR A 201 13.18 -1.36 -10.96
CA THR A 201 13.34 -0.17 -11.77
C THR A 201 12.23 0.82 -11.46
N ARG A 202 12.59 2.11 -11.33
CA ARG A 202 11.58 3.15 -11.15
C ARG A 202 10.69 3.24 -12.40
N ARG A 203 9.41 3.27 -12.18
CA ARG A 203 8.41 3.43 -13.24
C ARG A 203 8.44 4.84 -13.81
N ASN A 204 8.44 4.97 -15.14
CA ASN A 204 8.40 6.27 -15.82
C ASN A 204 7.00 6.91 -15.77
N ASN A 205 5.97 6.09 -15.61
CA ASN A 205 4.56 6.49 -15.56
C ASN A 205 3.96 6.32 -14.17
N TYR A 206 4.75 6.52 -13.13
CA TYR A 206 4.25 6.37 -11.76
C TYR A 206 3.17 7.41 -11.48
N TRP A 207 1.98 6.96 -11.19
CA TRP A 207 0.78 7.78 -10.96
C TRP A 207 0.91 8.72 -9.76
N GLY A 208 1.66 8.30 -8.73
CA GLY A 208 1.83 9.04 -7.48
C GLY A 208 2.74 10.27 -7.57
N ASP A 209 3.46 10.49 -8.68
CA ASP A 209 4.31 11.67 -8.85
C ASP A 209 3.54 13.01 -8.76
N VAL A 210 2.21 12.98 -8.93
CA VAL A 210 1.33 14.14 -8.80
C VAL A 210 0.61 14.21 -7.44
N VAL A 211 0.81 13.23 -6.58
CA VAL A 211 0.20 13.18 -5.24
C VAL A 211 1.11 13.88 -4.24
N PRO A 212 0.62 14.86 -3.45
CA PRO A 212 1.47 15.65 -2.54
C PRO A 212 2.30 14.82 -1.57
N SER A 213 1.73 13.75 -1.02
CA SER A 213 2.43 12.86 -0.08
C SER A 213 3.55 12.02 -0.70
N MET A 214 3.61 11.94 -2.04
CA MET A 214 4.62 11.15 -2.76
C MET A 214 5.57 12.03 -3.57
N ARG A 215 5.19 13.28 -3.79
CA ARG A 215 5.92 14.22 -4.66
C ARG A 215 7.30 14.53 -4.12
N GLY A 216 8.31 14.28 -4.91
CA GLY A 216 9.70 14.60 -4.57
C GLY A 216 10.35 13.68 -3.56
N LEU A 217 9.69 12.59 -3.16
CA LEU A 217 10.31 11.57 -2.32
C LEU A 217 11.39 10.81 -3.08
N ASN A 218 12.46 10.50 -2.37
CA ASN A 218 13.42 9.48 -2.76
C ASN A 218 12.99 8.17 -2.08
N HIS A 219 12.34 7.29 -2.82
CA HIS A 219 11.80 6.04 -2.29
C HIS A 219 12.87 4.99 -1.94
N ILE A 220 14.14 5.25 -2.27
CA ILE A 220 15.27 4.40 -1.89
C ILE A 220 16.14 5.19 -0.92
N GLY A 221 15.91 5.06 0.36
CA GLY A 221 16.74 5.70 1.38
C GLY A 221 16.10 6.84 2.14
N THR A 222 14.79 6.95 2.05
CA THR A 222 13.99 7.72 3.02
C THR A 222 13.42 6.84 4.11
#